data_a1776b88b1919c3259e91d910e6e490b
#
_entry.id   a1776b88b1919c3259e91d910e6e490b
#
_cell.length_a   1.000
_cell.length_b   1.000
_cell.length_c   1.000
_cell.angle_alpha   90.00
_cell.angle_beta   90.00
_cell.angle_gamma   90.00
#
_symmetry.space_group_name_H-M   'P 1'
#
loop_
_entity.id
_entity.type
_entity.pdbx_description
1 polymer ?
#
loop_
_entity_poly.entity_id
_entity_poly.type
_entity_poly.pdbx_seq_one_letter_code
_entity_poly.pdbx_strand_id
1 'polypeptide(L)'
;FRETLMSHLLIYGNAYAQIIRNGRGDVIGLYPLIPDKMKVDRDEHNNLIYIYSRYDEANPNIKEQGDIILRAEQVLHIPGLGFDGLVGYSPIAMAKNAIGISLACEDYGASFFANGASPSAVLEHPGVIKNPERVREAWQRAYSGSNAHRTCVLEEGMKYTPISIPNNEAQFLETRKFQIEEIARLYRVPLHMIGDLDHATFSNIEQMSLEFVMYTLSPWLVRWEQSLMKALLSDSDKGKYFIKFNVDGLLRGDYASRMQGYSVGIQNGFLCPNDVRELEDMNLIPEEKGGFTYMVNGSMTPLSSAGAAYAKNIEKKEDNAE
;
A
#
# COMPACT_ATOMS: atom_id res chain seq x y z
N PHE A 1 -8.22 1.61 -13.39
CA PHE A 1 -9.27 1.04 -12.54
C PHE A 1 -8.74 0.50 -11.22
N ARG A 2 -7.80 -0.48 -11.22
CA ARG A 2 -7.25 -1.07 -9.98
C ARG A 2 -6.58 -0.03 -9.10
N GLU A 3 -5.75 0.82 -9.67
CA GLU A 3 -5.07 1.91 -8.98
C GLU A 3 -6.07 2.89 -8.34
N THR A 4 -7.08 3.32 -9.09
CA THR A 4 -8.15 4.21 -8.60
C THR A 4 -8.87 3.62 -7.39
N LEU A 5 -9.32 2.37 -7.49
CA LEU A 5 -10.02 1.74 -6.37
C LEU A 5 -9.09 1.49 -5.18
N MET A 6 -7.81 1.18 -5.41
CA MET A 6 -6.85 1.06 -4.32
C MET A 6 -6.60 2.40 -3.62
N SER A 7 -6.50 3.49 -4.38
CA SER A 7 -6.44 4.85 -3.81
C SER A 7 -7.67 5.16 -2.96
N HIS A 8 -8.87 4.81 -3.44
CA HIS A 8 -10.10 4.95 -2.66
C HIS A 8 -10.06 4.17 -1.35
N LEU A 9 -9.57 2.92 -1.37
CA LEU A 9 -9.41 2.11 -0.16
C LEU A 9 -8.46 2.73 0.84
N LEU A 10 -7.31 3.22 0.37
CA LEU A 10 -6.27 3.78 1.24
C LEU A 10 -6.65 5.15 1.81
N ILE A 11 -7.50 5.91 1.14
CA ILE A 11 -7.96 7.23 1.58
C ILE A 11 -9.24 7.12 2.40
N TYR A 12 -10.27 6.47 1.84
CA TYR A 12 -11.63 6.45 2.40
C TYR A 12 -11.98 5.15 3.14
N GLY A 13 -11.14 4.12 3.01
CA GLY A 13 -11.40 2.81 3.60
C GLY A 13 -12.44 1.97 2.85
N ASN A 14 -12.96 2.46 1.73
CA ASN A 14 -13.93 1.77 0.89
C ASN A 14 -13.67 2.09 -0.57
N ALA A 15 -13.89 1.12 -1.44
CA ALA A 15 -13.87 1.33 -2.87
C ALA A 15 -15.15 0.80 -3.50
N TYR A 16 -15.73 1.60 -4.40
CA TYR A 16 -16.99 1.29 -5.07
C TYR A 16 -16.82 1.38 -6.58
N ALA A 17 -17.49 0.47 -7.29
CA ALA A 17 -17.65 0.59 -8.73
C ALA A 17 -19.05 0.14 -9.13
N GLN A 18 -19.69 0.86 -10.06
CA GLN A 18 -20.94 0.44 -10.65
C GLN A 18 -20.70 -0.70 -11.64
N ILE A 19 -21.49 -1.77 -11.52
CA ILE A 19 -21.44 -2.92 -12.41
C ILE A 19 -22.47 -2.70 -13.52
N ILE A 20 -22.00 -2.62 -14.75
CA ILE A 20 -22.88 -2.52 -15.92
C ILE A 20 -23.02 -3.92 -16.53
N ARG A 21 -24.28 -4.34 -16.70
CA ARG A 21 -24.60 -5.64 -17.28
C ARG A 21 -25.39 -5.46 -18.57
N ASN A 22 -25.20 -6.37 -19.53
CA ASN A 22 -26.01 -6.44 -20.75
C ASN A 22 -27.38 -7.06 -20.45
N GLY A 23 -28.26 -7.13 -21.48
CA GLY A 23 -29.57 -7.76 -21.35
C GLY A 23 -29.58 -9.26 -21.06
N ARG A 24 -28.42 -9.92 -21.12
CA ARG A 24 -28.22 -11.33 -20.76
C ARG A 24 -27.71 -11.52 -19.35
N GLY A 25 -27.38 -10.41 -18.65
CA GLY A 25 -26.80 -10.43 -17.31
C GLY A 25 -25.26 -10.46 -17.27
N ASP A 26 -24.56 -10.50 -18.41
CA ASP A 26 -23.11 -10.50 -18.45
C ASP A 26 -22.55 -9.14 -18.09
N VAL A 27 -21.46 -9.10 -17.36
CA VAL A 27 -20.76 -7.85 -16.99
C VAL A 27 -20.00 -7.31 -18.20
N ILE A 28 -20.37 -6.11 -18.63
CA ILE A 28 -19.75 -5.40 -19.76
C ILE A 28 -18.88 -4.23 -19.35
N GLY A 29 -18.97 -3.77 -18.10
CA GLY A 29 -18.15 -2.68 -17.64
C GLY A 29 -18.21 -2.49 -16.14
N LEU A 30 -17.15 -1.88 -15.60
CA LEU A 30 -17.02 -1.47 -14.20
C LEU A 30 -16.58 0.00 -14.17
N TYR A 31 -17.39 0.86 -13.56
CA TYR A 31 -17.13 2.29 -13.45
C TYR A 31 -16.86 2.67 -12.00
N PRO A 32 -15.66 3.18 -11.65
CA PRO A 32 -15.38 3.64 -10.30
C PRO A 32 -16.36 4.71 -9.84
N LEU A 33 -16.84 4.60 -8.60
CA LEU A 33 -17.68 5.59 -7.93
C LEU A 33 -16.87 6.21 -6.79
N ILE A 34 -17.00 7.52 -6.61
CA ILE A 34 -16.26 8.27 -5.59
C ILE A 34 -16.83 7.93 -4.21
N PRO A 35 -16.02 7.42 -3.26
CA PRO A 35 -16.53 7.00 -1.96
C PRO A 35 -17.12 8.11 -1.11
N ASP A 36 -16.63 9.34 -1.26
CA ASP A 36 -17.14 10.52 -0.56
C ASP A 36 -18.60 10.83 -0.90
N LYS A 37 -19.04 10.43 -2.11
CA LYS A 37 -20.41 10.59 -2.59
C LYS A 37 -21.30 9.37 -2.35
N MET A 38 -20.77 8.34 -1.66
CA MET A 38 -21.46 7.07 -1.46
C MET A 38 -21.89 6.88 -0.01
N LYS A 39 -23.17 6.62 0.20
CA LYS A 39 -23.73 6.19 1.48
C LYS A 39 -24.23 4.76 1.36
N VAL A 40 -23.82 3.91 2.28
CA VAL A 40 -24.32 2.54 2.41
C VAL A 40 -25.46 2.54 3.42
N ASP A 41 -26.60 1.98 3.06
CA ASP A 41 -27.81 1.98 3.90
C ASP A 41 -28.62 0.68 3.68
N ARG A 42 -29.75 0.55 4.35
CA ARG A 42 -30.71 -0.54 4.17
C ARG A 42 -32.06 0.01 3.82
N ASP A 43 -32.76 -0.70 2.93
CA ASP A 43 -34.15 -0.36 2.57
C ASP A 43 -35.14 -0.82 3.68
N GLU A 44 -36.42 -0.54 3.48
CA GLU A 44 -37.52 -0.91 4.38
C GLU A 44 -37.62 -2.44 4.59
N HIS A 45 -37.07 -3.23 3.69
CA HIS A 45 -37.02 -4.69 3.74
C HIS A 45 -35.70 -5.23 4.28
N ASN A 46 -34.82 -4.34 4.82
CA ASN A 46 -33.51 -4.66 5.34
C ASN A 46 -32.50 -5.14 4.27
N ASN A 47 -32.77 -4.91 2.96
CA ASN A 47 -31.81 -5.17 1.90
C ASN A 47 -30.75 -4.07 1.85
N LEU A 48 -29.52 -4.45 1.54
CA LEU A 48 -28.40 -3.50 1.39
C LEU A 48 -28.62 -2.67 0.12
N ILE A 49 -28.56 -1.35 0.28
CA ILE A 49 -28.63 -0.38 -0.80
C ILE A 49 -27.47 0.61 -0.72
N TYR A 50 -27.13 1.16 -1.87
CA TYR A 50 -26.07 2.15 -2.03
C TYR A 50 -26.68 3.42 -2.60
N ILE A 51 -26.56 4.52 -1.87
CA ILE A 51 -27.07 5.82 -2.26
C ILE A 51 -25.89 6.65 -2.75
N TYR A 52 -25.87 6.93 -4.04
CA TYR A 52 -24.81 7.71 -4.68
C TYR A 52 -25.30 9.11 -5.01
N SER A 53 -24.69 10.13 -4.41
CA SER A 53 -25.03 11.53 -4.69
C SER A 53 -24.35 12.01 -5.98
N ARG A 54 -25.15 12.48 -6.92
CA ARG A 54 -24.66 13.10 -8.15
C ARG A 54 -24.39 14.59 -8.00
N TYR A 55 -24.65 15.14 -6.81
CA TYR A 55 -24.42 16.56 -6.58
C TYR A 55 -22.94 16.90 -6.78
N ASP A 56 -22.69 17.90 -7.63
CA ASP A 56 -21.34 18.41 -7.90
C ASP A 56 -21.35 19.93 -7.70
N GLU A 57 -20.71 20.39 -6.63
CA GLU A 57 -20.58 21.82 -6.32
C GLU A 57 -19.80 22.58 -7.39
N ALA A 58 -18.84 21.92 -8.05
CA ALA A 58 -18.03 22.53 -9.10
C ALA A 58 -18.79 22.69 -10.43
N ASN A 59 -19.86 21.90 -10.64
CA ASN A 59 -20.68 21.91 -11.87
C ASN A 59 -22.18 21.94 -11.56
N PRO A 60 -22.72 23.03 -11.01
CA PRO A 60 -24.13 23.12 -10.63
C PRO A 60 -25.11 23.03 -11.82
N ASN A 61 -24.62 23.09 -13.06
CA ASN A 61 -25.41 23.02 -14.28
C ASN A 61 -25.65 21.59 -14.80
N ILE A 62 -25.18 20.55 -14.12
CA ILE A 62 -25.49 19.18 -14.49
C ILE A 62 -26.97 18.95 -14.29
N LYS A 63 -27.71 18.68 -15.39
CA LYS A 63 -29.15 18.57 -15.42
C LYS A 63 -29.77 17.45 -14.59
N GLU A 64 -28.96 16.47 -14.21
CA GLU A 64 -29.38 15.33 -13.42
C GLU A 64 -28.69 15.37 -12.03
N GLN A 65 -29.08 16.33 -11.21
CA GLN A 65 -28.66 16.35 -9.79
C GLN A 65 -29.69 15.54 -8.98
N GLY A 66 -29.17 14.77 -8.03
CA GLY A 66 -29.97 13.97 -7.11
C GLY A 66 -29.28 12.66 -6.75
N ASP A 67 -29.85 11.98 -5.79
CA ASP A 67 -29.33 10.72 -5.32
C ASP A 67 -29.83 9.57 -6.21
N ILE A 68 -28.93 8.63 -6.51
CA ILE A 68 -29.25 7.38 -7.18
C ILE A 68 -29.18 6.26 -6.16
N ILE A 69 -30.24 5.48 -6.09
CA ILE A 69 -30.25 4.26 -5.28
C ILE A 69 -29.82 3.09 -6.17
N LEU A 70 -28.70 2.47 -5.81
CA LEU A 70 -28.17 1.27 -6.46
C LEU A 70 -28.39 0.06 -5.54
N ARG A 71 -28.77 -1.06 -6.12
CA ARG A 71 -28.90 -2.32 -5.39
C ARG A 71 -27.54 -2.96 -5.20
N ALA A 72 -27.42 -3.88 -4.23
CA ALA A 72 -26.18 -4.58 -3.93
C ALA A 72 -25.56 -5.31 -5.15
N GLU A 73 -26.38 -5.85 -6.03
CA GLU A 73 -25.97 -6.54 -7.26
C GLU A 73 -25.43 -5.61 -8.36
N GLN A 74 -25.67 -4.30 -8.22
CA GLN A 74 -25.23 -3.25 -9.16
C GLN A 74 -23.93 -2.58 -8.73
N VAL A 75 -23.40 -2.92 -7.54
CA VAL A 75 -22.22 -2.27 -6.98
C VAL A 75 -21.19 -3.32 -6.58
N LEU A 76 -19.99 -3.18 -7.15
CA LEU A 76 -18.80 -3.80 -6.59
C LEU A 76 -18.36 -2.95 -5.41
N HIS A 77 -18.47 -3.48 -4.19
CA HIS A 77 -17.98 -2.84 -2.99
C HIS A 77 -16.82 -3.67 -2.41
N ILE A 78 -15.69 -3.02 -2.24
CA ILE A 78 -14.50 -3.57 -1.58
C ILE A 78 -14.32 -2.79 -0.27
N PRO A 79 -14.72 -3.35 0.88
CA PRO A 79 -14.54 -2.69 2.17
C PRO A 79 -13.12 -2.89 2.71
N GLY A 80 -12.57 -1.87 3.35
CA GLY A 80 -11.38 -1.96 4.17
C GLY A 80 -11.66 -2.61 5.53
N LEU A 81 -10.84 -2.30 6.52
CA LEU A 81 -11.09 -2.70 7.90
C LEU A 81 -12.27 -1.89 8.45
N GLY A 82 -13.31 -2.54 8.94
CA GLY A 82 -14.49 -1.92 9.52
C GLY A 82 -15.00 -2.71 10.72
N PHE A 83 -15.88 -2.10 11.49
CA PHE A 83 -16.46 -2.72 12.68
C PHE A 83 -17.68 -3.60 12.37
N ASP A 84 -18.53 -3.12 11.47
CA ASP A 84 -19.84 -3.73 11.15
C ASP A 84 -19.78 -4.75 10.01
N GLY A 85 -18.62 -4.90 9.37
CA GLY A 85 -18.44 -5.75 8.19
C GLY A 85 -19.11 -5.22 6.92
N LEU A 86 -19.70 -4.02 6.96
CA LEU A 86 -20.35 -3.36 5.83
C LEU A 86 -19.48 -2.24 5.26
N VAL A 87 -19.00 -1.36 6.12
CA VAL A 87 -18.23 -0.16 5.74
C VAL A 87 -16.88 -0.17 6.43
N GLY A 88 -15.82 0.06 5.64
CA GLY A 88 -14.47 0.21 6.15
C GLY A 88 -14.22 1.61 6.72
N TYR A 89 -13.37 1.70 7.75
CA TYR A 89 -12.90 2.97 8.28
C TYR A 89 -11.88 3.61 7.36
N SER A 90 -11.95 4.94 7.22
CA SER A 90 -10.89 5.69 6.54
C SER A 90 -9.58 5.60 7.35
N PRO A 91 -8.48 5.09 6.76
CA PRO A 91 -7.18 5.07 7.42
C PRO A 91 -6.71 6.47 7.85
N ILE A 92 -6.98 7.48 7.00
CA ILE A 92 -6.65 8.89 7.29
C ILE A 92 -7.43 9.38 8.51
N ALA A 93 -8.73 9.10 8.59
CA ALA A 93 -9.55 9.51 9.74
C ALA A 93 -9.10 8.82 11.03
N MET A 94 -8.68 7.56 10.96
CA MET A 94 -8.15 6.83 12.11
C MET A 94 -6.80 7.40 12.59
N ALA A 95 -5.96 7.85 11.69
CA ALA A 95 -4.64 8.42 11.98
C ALA A 95 -4.61 9.95 12.03
N LYS A 96 -5.78 10.62 12.14
CA LYS A 96 -5.87 12.09 12.07
C LYS A 96 -4.90 12.82 13.00
N ASN A 97 -4.65 12.30 14.19
CA ASN A 97 -3.76 12.93 15.16
C ASN A 97 -2.28 12.84 14.72
N ALA A 98 -1.84 11.66 14.24
CA ALA A 98 -0.49 11.47 13.73
C ALA A 98 -0.23 12.36 12.51
N ILE A 99 -1.18 12.40 11.58
CA ILE A 99 -1.12 13.27 10.39
C ILE A 99 -1.12 14.73 10.81
N GLY A 100 -1.98 15.12 11.76
CA GLY A 100 -2.04 16.49 12.29
C GLY A 100 -0.73 16.94 12.94
N ILE A 101 -0.09 16.08 13.72
CA ILE A 101 1.24 16.36 14.30
C ILE A 101 2.29 16.50 13.20
N SER A 102 2.26 15.64 12.19
CA SER A 102 3.20 15.73 11.06
C SER A 102 3.07 17.06 10.32
N LEU A 103 1.86 17.50 10.01
CA LEU A 103 1.58 18.81 9.39
C LEU A 103 2.03 19.96 10.27
N ALA A 104 1.74 19.92 11.58
CA ALA A 104 2.18 20.94 12.51
C ALA A 104 3.71 21.03 12.64
N CYS A 105 4.41 19.89 12.59
CA CYS A 105 5.87 19.87 12.54
C CYS A 105 6.41 20.48 11.25
N GLU A 106 5.74 20.24 10.13
CA GLU A 106 6.12 20.82 8.84
C GLU A 106 5.93 22.33 8.83
N ASP A 107 4.79 22.83 9.28
CA ASP A 107 4.48 24.26 9.40
C ASP A 107 5.46 24.96 10.37
N TYR A 108 5.76 24.33 11.49
CA TYR A 108 6.75 24.82 12.44
C TYR A 108 8.13 24.93 11.79
N GLY A 109 8.59 23.87 11.11
CA GLY A 109 9.86 23.85 10.42
C GLY A 109 9.93 24.93 9.32
N ALA A 110 8.88 25.05 8.51
CA ALA A 110 8.79 26.07 7.48
C ALA A 110 8.89 27.48 8.06
N SER A 111 8.15 27.77 9.15
CA SER A 111 8.19 29.05 9.84
C SER A 111 9.54 29.33 10.48
N PHE A 112 10.15 28.31 11.09
CA PHE A 112 11.46 28.42 11.73
C PHE A 112 12.56 28.78 10.69
N PHE A 113 12.60 28.08 9.58
CA PHE A 113 13.58 28.37 8.53
C PHE A 113 13.29 29.67 7.77
N ALA A 114 12.03 30.01 7.52
CA ALA A 114 11.65 31.28 6.88
C ALA A 114 12.06 32.50 7.70
N ASN A 115 12.03 32.38 9.02
CA ASN A 115 12.48 33.43 9.95
C ASN A 115 13.99 33.39 10.21
N GLY A 116 14.76 32.65 9.40
CA GLY A 116 16.22 32.57 9.51
C GLY A 116 16.70 31.74 10.67
N ALA A 117 15.90 30.77 11.13
CA ALA A 117 16.17 29.93 12.29
C ALA A 117 16.53 30.74 13.58
N SER A 118 16.18 32.03 13.59
CA SER A 118 16.47 32.93 14.71
C SER A 118 15.38 32.79 15.76
N PRO A 119 15.75 32.42 16.98
CA PRO A 119 14.82 32.38 18.08
C PRO A 119 14.26 33.76 18.41
N SER A 120 13.03 33.78 18.94
CA SER A 120 12.47 35.00 19.54
C SER A 120 13.42 35.55 20.59
N ALA A 121 13.70 36.81 20.53
CA ALA A 121 14.63 37.46 21.45
C ALA A 121 14.05 38.75 22.02
N VAL A 122 14.54 39.13 23.18
CA VAL A 122 14.30 40.46 23.76
C VAL A 122 15.46 41.36 23.42
N LEU A 123 15.16 42.55 22.88
CA LEU A 123 16.09 43.67 22.83
C LEU A 123 15.93 44.49 24.13
N GLU A 124 16.91 44.41 25.01
CA GLU A 124 16.95 45.17 26.24
C GLU A 124 17.66 46.50 26.02
N HIS A 125 17.09 47.57 26.52
CA HIS A 125 17.70 48.91 26.47
C HIS A 125 17.72 49.50 27.89
N PRO A 126 18.85 50.09 28.36
CA PRO A 126 18.99 50.60 29.71
C PRO A 126 18.13 51.83 30.01
N GLY A 127 17.57 52.49 29.01
CA GLY A 127 16.70 53.65 29.13
C GLY A 127 15.30 53.40 28.57
N VAL A 128 14.50 54.46 28.46
CA VAL A 128 13.13 54.40 27.93
C VAL A 128 13.15 54.57 26.41
N ILE A 129 12.68 53.55 25.66
CA ILE A 129 12.51 53.65 24.23
C ILE A 129 11.21 54.40 23.95
N LYS A 130 11.29 55.57 23.29
CA LYS A 130 10.11 56.40 22.96
C LYS A 130 9.14 55.75 21.98
N ASN A 131 9.66 54.93 21.08
CA ASN A 131 8.85 54.23 20.09
C ASN A 131 9.37 52.79 19.87
N PRO A 132 8.88 51.84 20.65
CA PRO A 132 9.30 50.43 20.55
C PRO A 132 8.94 49.77 19.22
N GLU A 133 7.84 50.17 18.59
CA GLU A 133 7.38 49.64 17.29
C GLU A 133 8.42 49.95 16.19
N ARG A 134 8.91 51.18 16.13
CA ARG A 134 9.91 51.57 15.14
C ARG A 134 11.21 50.80 15.28
N VAL A 135 11.62 50.50 16.51
CA VAL A 135 12.81 49.68 16.78
C VAL A 135 12.58 48.26 16.31
N ARG A 136 11.41 47.68 16.59
CA ARG A 136 11.03 46.34 16.14
C ARG A 136 11.00 46.23 14.61
N GLU A 137 10.34 47.16 13.94
CA GLU A 137 10.30 47.20 12.48
C GLU A 137 11.67 47.37 11.85
N ALA A 138 12.51 48.25 12.39
CA ALA A 138 13.88 48.46 11.92
C ALA A 138 14.70 47.17 12.09
N TRP A 139 14.56 46.50 13.22
CA TRP A 139 15.19 45.23 13.50
C TRP A 139 14.74 44.13 12.51
N GLN A 140 13.45 43.97 12.35
CA GLN A 140 12.91 42.98 11.39
C GLN A 140 13.39 43.26 9.96
N ARG A 141 13.39 44.49 9.54
CA ARG A 141 13.86 44.87 8.18
C ARG A 141 15.36 44.62 8.00
N ALA A 142 16.16 44.82 9.05
CA ALA A 142 17.62 44.67 8.97
C ALA A 142 18.09 43.22 9.06
N TYR A 143 17.35 42.34 9.80
CA TYR A 143 17.84 41.03 10.24
C TYR A 143 16.86 39.89 9.96
N SER A 144 15.80 40.05 9.17
CA SER A 144 14.92 38.97 8.76
C SER A 144 15.03 38.62 7.26
N GLY A 145 14.53 37.48 6.87
CA GLY A 145 14.55 37.00 5.48
C GLY A 145 16.00 36.81 4.95
N SER A 146 16.32 37.35 3.79
CA SER A 146 17.64 37.23 3.17
C SER A 146 18.79 37.90 3.98
N ASN A 147 18.46 38.68 5.00
CA ASN A 147 19.40 39.36 5.86
C ASN A 147 19.63 38.67 7.22
N ALA A 148 19.03 37.54 7.47
CA ALA A 148 18.95 36.86 8.77
C ALA A 148 20.33 36.53 9.41
N HIS A 149 21.38 36.38 8.61
CA HIS A 149 22.72 35.99 9.08
C HIS A 149 23.73 37.14 9.08
N ARG A 150 23.29 38.40 8.99
CA ARG A 150 24.20 39.54 9.06
C ARG A 150 24.61 39.87 10.49
N THR A 151 25.83 40.38 10.65
CA THR A 151 26.32 40.83 11.95
C THR A 151 25.44 41.95 12.46
N CYS A 152 24.94 41.80 13.68
CA CYS A 152 24.14 42.78 14.39
C CYS A 152 25.04 43.76 15.16
N VAL A 153 24.79 45.03 14.99
CA VAL A 153 25.44 46.09 15.79
C VAL A 153 24.39 46.69 16.72
N LEU A 154 24.63 46.61 18.01
CA LEU A 154 23.77 47.17 19.06
C LEU A 154 24.35 48.48 19.55
N GLU A 155 23.53 49.53 19.55
CA GLU A 155 23.93 50.88 19.96
C GLU A 155 23.37 51.17 21.37
N GLU A 156 23.89 52.21 22.02
CA GLU A 156 23.38 52.76 23.31
C GLU A 156 23.22 51.75 24.45
N GLY A 157 24.07 50.73 24.47
CA GLY A 157 24.03 49.72 25.54
C GLY A 157 22.88 48.71 25.42
N MET A 158 22.23 48.62 24.28
CA MET A 158 21.24 47.58 24.02
C MET A 158 21.86 46.18 24.13
N LYS A 159 21.08 45.23 24.66
CA LYS A 159 21.45 43.81 24.71
C LYS A 159 20.44 42.99 23.98
N TYR A 160 20.94 41.96 23.31
CA TYR A 160 20.13 40.95 22.64
C TYR A 160 20.14 39.68 23.53
N THR A 161 18.98 39.33 24.09
CA THR A 161 18.82 38.14 24.92
C THR A 161 17.85 37.20 24.24
N PRO A 162 18.30 36.04 23.71
CA PRO A 162 17.40 35.06 23.11
C PRO A 162 16.50 34.47 24.19
N ILE A 163 15.20 34.42 23.95
CA ILE A 163 14.20 33.86 24.88
C ILE A 163 13.86 32.41 24.50
N SER A 164 14.19 31.99 23.30
CA SER A 164 13.75 30.66 22.87
C SER A 164 14.53 29.56 23.59
N ILE A 165 13.82 28.52 23.94
CA ILE A 165 14.42 27.23 24.25
C ILE A 165 15.24 26.82 23.01
N PRO A 166 16.54 26.53 23.15
CA PRO A 166 17.32 26.03 22.02
C PRO A 166 16.60 24.79 21.48
N ASN A 167 16.03 24.94 20.28
CA ASN A 167 15.42 23.79 19.62
C ASN A 167 16.60 22.91 19.25
N ASN A 168 16.74 21.79 19.92
CA ASN A 168 17.78 20.84 19.58
C ASN A 168 17.45 20.34 18.16
N GLU A 169 18.20 20.82 17.17
CA GLU A 169 18.00 20.45 15.75
C GLU A 169 17.91 18.94 15.58
N ALA A 170 18.68 18.20 16.40
CA ALA A 170 18.61 16.73 16.44
C ALA A 170 17.22 16.23 16.87
N GLN A 171 16.60 16.81 17.91
CA GLN A 171 15.25 16.41 18.36
C GLN A 171 14.18 16.72 17.33
N PHE A 172 14.30 17.82 16.60
CA PHE A 172 13.37 18.14 15.53
C PHE A 172 13.48 17.15 14.37
N LEU A 173 14.70 16.79 13.97
CA LEU A 173 14.92 15.78 12.93
C LEU A 173 14.45 14.39 13.36
N GLU A 174 14.69 13.99 14.60
CA GLU A 174 14.19 12.74 15.17
C GLU A 174 12.66 12.71 15.20
N THR A 175 12.01 13.81 15.56
CA THR A 175 10.55 13.93 15.54
C THR A 175 10.02 13.76 14.11
N ARG A 176 10.63 14.40 13.11
CA ARG A 176 10.23 14.23 11.72
C ARG A 176 10.40 12.79 11.22
N LYS A 177 11.52 12.15 11.56
CA LYS A 177 11.72 10.73 11.24
C LYS A 177 10.65 9.86 11.87
N PHE A 178 10.37 10.05 13.15
CA PHE A 178 9.31 9.31 13.86
C PHE A 178 7.93 9.48 13.18
N GLN A 179 7.59 10.68 12.70
CA GLN A 179 6.33 10.92 12.01
C GLN A 179 6.26 10.15 10.67
N ILE A 180 7.36 10.07 9.93
CA ILE A 180 7.44 9.28 8.70
C ILE A 180 7.21 7.79 9.01
N GLU A 181 7.88 7.27 10.05
CA GLU A 181 7.71 5.89 10.50
C GLU A 181 6.27 5.60 10.93
N GLU A 182 5.62 6.54 11.62
CA GLU A 182 4.26 6.37 12.12
C GLU A 182 3.25 6.29 10.96
N ILE A 183 3.40 7.11 9.93
CA ILE A 183 2.57 7.06 8.73
C ILE A 183 2.86 5.78 7.92
N ALA A 184 4.13 5.39 7.78
CA ALA A 184 4.51 4.13 7.15
C ALA A 184 3.90 2.91 7.87
N ARG A 185 3.90 2.93 9.20
CA ARG A 185 3.31 1.89 10.06
C ARG A 185 1.80 1.79 9.89
N LEU A 186 1.10 2.92 9.70
CA LEU A 186 -0.34 2.95 9.42
C LEU A 186 -0.69 2.10 8.20
N TYR A 187 0.08 2.25 7.12
CA TYR A 187 -0.12 1.51 5.88
C TYR A 187 0.67 0.20 5.81
N ARG A 188 1.46 -0.12 6.85
CA ARG A 188 2.36 -1.28 6.90
C ARG A 188 3.34 -1.32 5.73
N VAL A 189 3.82 -0.16 5.31
CA VAL A 189 4.83 -0.04 4.24
C VAL A 189 6.22 -0.04 4.89
N PRO A 190 7.13 -0.93 4.49
CA PRO A 190 8.51 -0.92 4.97
C PRO A 190 9.23 0.38 4.61
N LEU A 191 10.02 0.89 5.55
CA LEU A 191 10.69 2.19 5.41
C LEU A 191 11.60 2.28 4.18
N HIS A 192 12.29 1.19 3.81
CA HIS A 192 13.14 1.17 2.62
C HIS A 192 12.37 1.44 1.31
N MET A 193 11.07 1.09 1.24
CA MET A 193 10.23 1.35 0.07
C MET A 193 9.85 2.82 -0.10
N ILE A 194 9.95 3.61 0.97
CA ILE A 194 9.74 5.07 0.94
C ILE A 194 11.07 5.86 0.96
N GLY A 195 12.20 5.16 0.77
CA GLY A 195 13.53 5.78 0.64
C GLY A 195 14.28 5.98 1.95
N ASP A 196 13.78 5.51 3.09
CA ASP A 196 14.51 5.50 4.35
C ASP A 196 15.32 4.20 4.47
N LEU A 197 16.65 4.34 4.43
CA LEU A 197 17.60 3.22 4.43
C LEU A 197 18.43 3.15 5.72
N ASP A 198 18.12 3.92 6.75
CA ASP A 198 18.93 4.04 7.97
C ASP A 198 19.22 2.68 8.65
N HIS A 199 18.35 1.70 8.50
CA HIS A 199 18.49 0.34 9.04
C HIS A 199 18.48 -0.76 7.98
N ALA A 200 18.61 -0.40 6.70
CA ALA A 200 18.51 -1.34 5.59
C ALA A 200 19.89 -1.89 5.22
N THR A 201 20.02 -3.23 5.19
CA THR A 201 21.14 -3.95 4.60
C THR A 201 20.64 -4.71 3.37
N PHE A 202 21.51 -5.06 2.43
CA PHE A 202 21.11 -5.79 1.22
C PHE A 202 20.34 -7.08 1.52
N SER A 203 20.75 -7.83 2.53
CA SER A 203 20.07 -9.07 2.94
C SER A 203 18.72 -8.83 3.59
N ASN A 204 18.52 -7.69 4.27
CA ASN A 204 17.25 -7.37 4.91
C ASN A 204 16.21 -6.85 3.90
N ILE A 205 16.64 -6.15 2.84
CA ILE A 205 15.74 -5.58 1.83
C ILE A 205 14.94 -6.67 1.12
N GLU A 206 15.57 -7.77 0.74
CA GLU A 206 14.86 -8.91 0.15
C GLU A 206 13.81 -9.48 1.09
N GLN A 207 14.21 -9.77 2.33
CA GLN A 207 13.30 -10.30 3.35
C GLN A 207 12.14 -9.33 3.62
N MET A 208 12.42 -8.05 3.78
CA MET A 208 11.40 -7.01 3.99
C MET A 208 10.47 -6.86 2.78
N SER A 209 10.96 -7.08 1.57
CA SER A 209 10.13 -7.06 0.35
C SER A 209 9.18 -8.26 0.31
N LEU A 210 9.62 -9.44 0.71
CA LEU A 210 8.76 -10.62 0.87
C LEU A 210 7.71 -10.40 1.96
N GLU A 211 8.11 -9.83 3.09
CA GLU A 211 7.20 -9.49 4.19
C GLU A 211 6.15 -8.47 3.77
N PHE A 212 6.50 -7.48 2.94
CA PHE A 212 5.54 -6.53 2.38
C PHE A 212 4.46 -7.25 1.55
N VAL A 213 4.85 -8.17 0.69
CA VAL A 213 3.89 -8.94 -0.10
C VAL A 213 3.01 -9.80 0.82
N MET A 214 3.61 -10.47 1.81
CA MET A 214 2.92 -11.42 2.67
C MET A 214 1.98 -10.73 3.68
N TYR A 215 2.43 -9.67 4.35
CA TYR A 215 1.71 -9.07 5.47
C TYR A 215 0.96 -7.78 5.10
N THR A 216 1.38 -7.09 4.06
CA THR A 216 0.75 -5.84 3.63
C THR A 216 -0.14 -6.04 2.42
N LEU A 217 0.40 -6.61 1.35
CA LEU A 217 -0.29 -6.70 0.08
C LEU A 217 -1.32 -7.84 0.05
N SER A 218 -0.95 -9.06 0.52
CA SER A 218 -1.83 -10.24 0.47
C SER A 218 -3.19 -10.03 1.15
N PRO A 219 -3.31 -9.39 2.33
CA PRO A 219 -4.61 -9.12 2.92
C PRO A 219 -5.52 -8.25 2.04
N TRP A 220 -4.95 -7.29 1.30
CA TRP A 220 -5.69 -6.48 0.33
C TRP A 220 -6.12 -7.30 -0.87
N LEU A 221 -5.23 -8.11 -1.42
CA LEU A 221 -5.51 -8.96 -2.58
C LEU A 221 -6.65 -9.95 -2.28
N VAL A 222 -6.61 -10.60 -1.10
CA VAL A 222 -7.69 -11.51 -0.68
C VAL A 222 -9.04 -10.79 -0.59
N ARG A 223 -9.08 -9.58 -0.05
CA ARG A 223 -10.31 -8.76 -0.01
C ARG A 223 -10.84 -8.45 -1.40
N TRP A 224 -9.94 -8.07 -2.31
CA TRP A 224 -10.27 -7.82 -3.70
C TRP A 224 -10.81 -9.07 -4.37
N GLU A 225 -10.13 -10.19 -4.26
CA GLU A 225 -10.52 -11.48 -4.85
C GLU A 225 -11.91 -11.89 -4.38
N GLN A 226 -12.15 -11.86 -3.06
CA GLN A 226 -13.44 -12.21 -2.48
C GLN A 226 -14.57 -11.27 -2.93
N SER A 227 -14.31 -9.95 -2.93
CA SER A 227 -15.31 -8.97 -3.37
C SER A 227 -15.64 -9.10 -4.85
N LEU A 228 -14.62 -9.31 -5.70
CA LEU A 228 -14.80 -9.54 -7.13
C LEU A 228 -15.56 -10.84 -7.40
N MET A 229 -15.19 -11.95 -6.76
CA MET A 229 -15.92 -13.23 -6.89
C MET A 229 -17.37 -13.10 -6.46
N LYS A 230 -17.64 -12.40 -5.35
CA LYS A 230 -19.00 -12.20 -4.84
C LYS A 230 -19.85 -11.37 -5.81
N ALA A 231 -19.29 -10.30 -6.39
CA ALA A 231 -20.04 -9.33 -7.18
C ALA A 231 -20.17 -9.67 -8.66
N LEU A 232 -19.16 -10.34 -9.24
CA LEU A 232 -19.08 -10.54 -10.69
C LEU A 232 -19.45 -11.94 -11.15
N LEU A 233 -19.18 -12.97 -10.33
CA LEU A 233 -19.48 -14.35 -10.70
C LEU A 233 -20.92 -14.71 -10.32
N SER A 234 -21.63 -15.38 -11.25
CA SER A 234 -22.92 -15.97 -10.97
C SER A 234 -22.77 -17.19 -10.03
N ASP A 235 -23.84 -17.61 -9.37
CA ASP A 235 -23.77 -18.78 -8.48
C ASP A 235 -23.40 -20.07 -9.23
N SER A 236 -23.75 -20.18 -10.52
CA SER A 236 -23.33 -21.29 -11.38
C SER A 236 -21.84 -21.25 -11.74
N ASP A 237 -21.22 -20.07 -11.74
CA ASP A 237 -19.83 -19.87 -12.11
C ASP A 237 -18.87 -19.96 -10.94
N LYS A 238 -19.34 -19.65 -9.72
CA LYS A 238 -18.54 -19.75 -8.48
C LYS A 238 -17.98 -21.15 -8.20
N GLY A 239 -18.63 -22.19 -8.75
CA GLY A 239 -18.14 -23.57 -8.65
C GLY A 239 -17.10 -23.94 -9.73
N LYS A 240 -16.92 -23.13 -10.78
CA LYS A 240 -16.07 -23.43 -11.93
C LYS A 240 -14.90 -22.48 -12.07
N TYR A 241 -15.09 -21.22 -11.67
CA TYR A 241 -14.13 -20.13 -11.84
C TYR A 241 -13.79 -19.50 -10.50
N PHE A 242 -12.58 -19.02 -10.41
CA PHE A 242 -12.10 -18.19 -9.30
C PHE A 242 -11.32 -17.01 -9.85
N ILE A 243 -11.27 -15.93 -9.08
CA ILE A 243 -10.48 -14.75 -9.38
C ILE A 243 -9.32 -14.71 -8.41
N LYS A 244 -8.09 -14.69 -8.91
CA LYS A 244 -6.88 -14.68 -8.10
C LYS A 244 -5.86 -13.70 -8.68
N PHE A 245 -5.18 -12.95 -7.82
CA PHE A 245 -4.02 -12.16 -8.20
C PHE A 245 -2.77 -13.03 -8.18
N ASN A 246 -2.03 -13.02 -9.28
CA ASN A 246 -0.71 -13.63 -9.29
C ASN A 246 0.31 -12.64 -8.72
N VAL A 247 0.91 -13.01 -7.60
CA VAL A 247 1.96 -12.23 -6.90
C VAL A 247 3.37 -12.80 -7.15
N ASP A 248 3.48 -13.90 -7.89
CA ASP A 248 4.76 -14.58 -8.11
C ASP A 248 5.80 -13.63 -8.71
N GLY A 249 5.36 -12.68 -9.55
CA GLY A 249 6.22 -11.64 -10.10
C GLY A 249 6.83 -10.69 -9.06
N LEU A 250 6.14 -10.47 -7.92
CA LEU A 250 6.61 -9.63 -6.82
C LEU A 250 7.49 -10.41 -5.84
N LEU A 251 7.25 -11.72 -5.75
CA LEU A 251 8.03 -12.66 -4.94
C LEU A 251 9.28 -13.14 -5.71
N ARG A 252 9.51 -12.62 -6.91
CA ARG A 252 10.70 -12.90 -7.72
C ARG A 252 11.94 -12.35 -7.00
N GLY A 253 12.29 -12.97 -5.87
CA GLY A 253 13.59 -12.88 -5.25
C GLY A 253 14.69 -13.30 -6.19
N ASP A 254 15.87 -13.60 -5.67
CA ASP A 254 17.03 -14.05 -6.41
C ASP A 254 16.67 -15.05 -7.54
N TYR A 255 17.17 -14.75 -8.75
CA TYR A 255 17.02 -15.59 -9.95
C TYR A 255 17.43 -17.04 -9.68
N ALA A 256 18.48 -17.25 -8.87
CA ALA A 256 18.99 -18.57 -8.52
C ALA A 256 17.96 -19.39 -7.72
N SER A 257 17.36 -18.81 -6.68
CA SER A 257 16.32 -19.46 -5.87
C SER A 257 15.10 -19.85 -6.70
N ARG A 258 14.67 -18.99 -7.62
CA ARG A 258 13.56 -19.26 -8.51
C ARG A 258 13.86 -20.42 -9.48
N MET A 259 15.03 -20.40 -10.11
CA MET A 259 15.46 -21.47 -11.02
C MET A 259 15.60 -22.80 -10.28
N GLN A 260 16.06 -22.78 -9.04
CA GLN A 260 16.10 -23.97 -8.21
C GLN A 260 14.71 -24.50 -7.86
N GLY A 261 13.76 -23.62 -7.56
CA GLY A 261 12.35 -23.98 -7.35
C GLY A 261 11.74 -24.65 -8.59
N TYR A 262 11.98 -24.10 -9.78
CA TYR A 262 11.53 -24.72 -11.03
C TYR A 262 12.18 -26.08 -11.28
N SER A 263 13.47 -26.21 -11.03
CA SER A 263 14.18 -27.49 -11.12
C SER A 263 13.53 -28.56 -10.25
N VAL A 264 13.22 -28.21 -8.98
CA VAL A 264 12.53 -29.10 -8.05
C VAL A 264 11.13 -29.45 -8.58
N GLY A 265 10.38 -28.47 -9.10
CA GLY A 265 9.06 -28.67 -9.68
C GLY A 265 9.03 -29.65 -10.84
N ILE A 266 9.97 -29.50 -11.78
CA ILE A 266 10.14 -30.41 -12.93
C ILE A 266 10.58 -31.79 -12.47
N GLN A 267 11.55 -31.90 -11.56
CA GLN A 267 12.08 -33.19 -11.09
C GLN A 267 11.04 -34.00 -10.31
N ASN A 268 10.10 -33.34 -9.63
CA ASN A 268 9.01 -33.99 -8.89
C ASN A 268 7.71 -34.14 -9.67
N GLY A 269 7.67 -33.73 -10.93
CA GLY A 269 6.55 -33.98 -11.86
C GLY A 269 5.31 -33.13 -11.64
N PHE A 270 5.40 -32.03 -10.89
CA PHE A 270 4.28 -31.10 -10.74
C PHE A 270 4.38 -29.83 -11.62
N LEU A 271 5.52 -29.65 -12.32
CA LEU A 271 5.69 -28.65 -13.37
C LEU A 271 6.19 -29.34 -14.65
N CYS A 272 5.70 -28.89 -15.81
CA CYS A 272 6.29 -29.22 -17.10
C CYS A 272 7.19 -28.07 -17.61
N PRO A 273 8.04 -28.28 -18.65
CA PRO A 273 8.88 -27.22 -19.18
C PRO A 273 8.11 -26.01 -19.67
N ASN A 274 6.90 -26.18 -20.22
CA ASN A 274 6.09 -25.07 -20.70
C ASN A 274 5.46 -24.26 -19.56
N ASP A 275 5.12 -24.86 -18.41
CA ASP A 275 4.65 -24.13 -17.23
C ASP A 275 5.72 -23.12 -16.78
N VAL A 276 6.99 -23.54 -16.75
CA VAL A 276 8.12 -22.67 -16.40
C VAL A 276 8.35 -21.58 -17.44
N ARG A 277 8.25 -21.94 -18.73
CA ARG A 277 8.43 -20.99 -19.82
C ARG A 277 7.34 -19.93 -19.83
N GLU A 278 6.11 -20.30 -19.55
CA GLU A 278 4.98 -19.36 -19.40
C GLU A 278 5.18 -18.42 -18.21
N LEU A 279 5.65 -18.94 -17.07
CA LEU A 279 5.98 -18.12 -15.91
C LEU A 279 7.13 -17.12 -16.16
N GLU A 280 8.05 -17.44 -17.09
CA GLU A 280 9.20 -16.58 -17.43
C GLU A 280 8.98 -15.81 -18.75
N ASP A 281 7.73 -15.72 -19.25
CA ASP A 281 7.37 -15.02 -20.48
C ASP A 281 8.17 -15.50 -21.73
N MET A 282 8.54 -16.79 -21.76
CA MET A 282 9.27 -17.40 -22.87
C MET A 282 8.31 -18.08 -23.84
N ASN A 283 8.69 -18.14 -25.12
CA ASN A 283 7.94 -18.89 -26.13
C ASN A 283 7.82 -20.38 -25.76
N LEU A 284 6.60 -20.92 -25.87
CA LEU A 284 6.32 -22.31 -25.55
C LEU A 284 7.05 -23.27 -26.48
N ILE A 285 7.46 -24.42 -25.99
CA ILE A 285 7.97 -25.53 -26.75
C ILE A 285 6.78 -26.28 -27.39
N PRO A 286 6.78 -26.59 -28.67
CA PRO A 286 5.73 -27.37 -29.32
C PRO A 286 5.48 -28.71 -28.58
N GLU A 287 4.23 -29.16 -28.59
CA GLU A 287 3.82 -30.40 -27.95
C GLU A 287 4.60 -31.63 -28.47
N GLU A 288 4.85 -31.66 -29.77
CA GLU A 288 5.64 -32.69 -30.44
C GLU A 288 7.08 -32.80 -29.92
N LYS A 289 7.59 -31.74 -29.32
CA LYS A 289 8.93 -31.68 -28.69
C LYS A 289 8.91 -31.89 -27.19
N GLY A 290 7.76 -32.31 -26.64
CA GLY A 290 7.62 -32.65 -25.21
C GLY A 290 7.50 -31.47 -24.27
N GLY A 291 7.11 -30.27 -24.75
CA GLY A 291 6.98 -29.08 -23.92
C GLY A 291 5.99 -29.21 -22.76
N PHE A 292 4.94 -30.01 -22.90
CA PHE A 292 3.92 -30.31 -21.90
C PHE A 292 4.13 -31.65 -21.19
N THR A 293 5.29 -32.29 -21.37
CA THR A 293 5.58 -33.58 -20.75
C THR A 293 6.03 -33.38 -19.31
N TYR A 294 5.28 -33.97 -18.37
CA TYR A 294 5.68 -34.01 -16.97
C TYR A 294 6.74 -35.10 -16.77
N MET A 295 7.84 -34.72 -16.15
CA MET A 295 8.98 -35.63 -15.89
C MET A 295 9.12 -35.85 -14.41
N VAL A 296 9.53 -37.06 -14.02
CA VAL A 296 9.89 -37.39 -12.64
C VAL A 296 11.30 -37.96 -12.63
N ASN A 297 12.02 -37.74 -11.54
CA ASN A 297 13.29 -38.38 -11.33
C ASN A 297 13.08 -39.90 -11.20
N GLY A 298 13.71 -40.69 -12.08
CA GLY A 298 13.54 -42.15 -12.15
C GLY A 298 14.00 -42.90 -10.88
N SER A 299 14.66 -42.23 -9.95
CA SER A 299 14.96 -42.78 -8.62
C SER A 299 13.81 -42.72 -7.63
N MET A 300 12.74 -41.97 -7.94
CA MET A 300 11.53 -41.91 -7.13
C MET A 300 10.52 -42.95 -7.59
N THR A 301 10.07 -43.81 -6.66
CA THR A 301 9.02 -44.80 -6.91
C THR A 301 7.85 -44.53 -5.97
N PRO A 302 6.60 -44.83 -6.41
CA PRO A 302 5.44 -44.76 -5.54
C PRO A 302 5.69 -45.57 -4.24
N LEU A 303 5.18 -45.06 -3.12
CA LEU A 303 5.31 -45.75 -1.82
C LEU A 303 4.79 -47.17 -1.87
N SER A 304 3.74 -47.41 -2.62
CA SER A 304 3.18 -48.79 -2.87
C SER A 304 4.12 -49.73 -3.62
N SER A 305 5.14 -49.19 -4.31
CA SER A 305 6.15 -49.95 -5.06
C SER A 305 7.53 -49.86 -4.40
N ALA A 306 7.62 -49.20 -3.25
CA ALA A 306 8.88 -49.09 -2.52
C ALA A 306 9.33 -50.50 -2.07
N GLY A 307 10.54 -50.86 -2.46
CA GLY A 307 11.10 -52.19 -2.17
C GLY A 307 10.86 -53.28 -3.25
N ALA A 308 10.00 -53.05 -4.25
CA ALA A 308 9.77 -54.05 -5.30
C ALA A 308 11.03 -54.42 -6.09
N ALA A 309 11.96 -53.48 -6.25
CA ALA A 309 13.25 -53.74 -6.89
C ALA A 309 14.16 -54.65 -6.04
N TYR A 310 14.04 -54.59 -4.71
CA TYR A 310 14.79 -55.46 -3.81
C TYR A 310 14.16 -56.87 -3.76
N ALA A 311 12.84 -56.97 -3.78
CA ALA A 311 12.12 -58.26 -3.84
C ALA A 311 12.49 -59.07 -5.09
N LYS A 312 12.50 -58.46 -6.28
CA LYS A 312 12.98 -59.10 -7.52
C LYS A 312 14.39 -59.56 -7.53
N ASN A 313 15.27 -58.89 -6.75
CA ASN A 313 16.67 -59.28 -6.66
C ASN A 313 16.86 -60.45 -5.66
N ILE A 314 15.95 -60.64 -4.73
CA ILE A 314 15.96 -61.79 -3.79
C ILE A 314 15.49 -63.04 -4.53
N GLU A 315 14.39 -62.99 -5.26
CA GLU A 315 13.87 -64.12 -6.08
C GLU A 315 14.91 -64.57 -7.11
N LYS A 316 15.62 -63.65 -7.80
CA LYS A 316 16.69 -64.02 -8.74
C LYS A 316 17.93 -64.64 -8.07
N LYS A 317 18.15 -64.42 -6.80
CA LYS A 317 19.23 -65.06 -6.06
C LYS A 317 18.89 -66.48 -5.60
N GLU A 318 17.63 -66.71 -5.28
CA GLU A 318 17.14 -68.05 -4.92
C GLU A 318 17.07 -68.96 -6.14
N ASP A 319 16.61 -68.47 -7.31
CA ASP A 319 16.61 -69.23 -8.57
C ASP A 319 18.00 -69.58 -9.13
N ASN A 320 19.07 -68.91 -8.67
CA ASN A 320 20.45 -69.21 -9.08
C ASN A 320 21.19 -70.02 -8.01
N ALA A 321 20.51 -70.45 -6.93
CA ALA A 321 21.11 -71.23 -5.86
C ALA A 321 20.63 -72.70 -5.81
N GLU A 322 19.69 -73.07 -6.71
CA GLU A 322 19.30 -74.45 -7.03
C GLU A 322 20.07 -74.91 -8.31
#